data_5101c713fa0b28dd6a57586b8c92fda5
#
_entry.id   5101c713fa0b28dd6a57586b8c92fda5
#
_cell.length_a   1.000
_cell.length_b   1.000
_cell.length_c   1.000
_cell.angle_alpha   90.00
_cell.angle_beta   90.00
_cell.angle_gamma   90.00
#
_symmetry.space_group_name_H-M   'P 1'
#
loop_
_entity.id
_entity.type
_entity.pdbx_description
1 polymer ?
#
loop_
_entity_poly.entity_id
_entity_poly.type
_entity_poly.pdbx_seq_one_letter_code
_entity_poly.pdbx_strand_id
1 'polypeptide(L)'
;MSVVSAPLSAGGGMEYPMVAQIGYMEDSASLDLVIAHEIGHTWLYGILANNERAHPWMDEGLNSFIEAQYTAKYQPAYREAYLPREYTTRASMDQVDALQHALHFSNTLQPPATSPESQQQAQYFFSAYTMPAQGLQMMMGMEGEEVMKKMFRQYFADHQFSHVTPAHLSNSFEQACDCDLSWYFDGWIHHAHEIDYRISHFDREKKEVTFVNHGPADI
;
A
#
# COMPACT_ATOMS: atom_id res chain seq x y z
N MET A 1 -24.62 4.59 3.95
CA MET A 1 -23.52 5.49 3.56
C MET A 1 -23.96 6.33 2.37
N SER A 2 -23.60 7.60 2.32
CA SER A 2 -23.87 8.49 1.19
C SER A 2 -22.57 8.91 0.54
N VAL A 3 -22.56 9.03 -0.78
CA VAL A 3 -21.45 9.61 -1.56
C VAL A 3 -21.92 10.94 -2.11
N VAL A 4 -21.20 12.01 -1.82
CA VAL A 4 -21.58 13.36 -2.22
C VAL A 4 -20.43 14.02 -2.97
N SER A 5 -20.75 14.72 -4.07
CA SER A 5 -19.76 15.54 -4.78
C SER A 5 -19.75 16.95 -4.18
N ALA A 6 -18.57 17.40 -3.77
CA ALA A 6 -18.37 18.74 -3.25
C ALA A 6 -16.92 19.20 -3.51
N PRO A 7 -16.66 20.52 -3.60
CA PRO A 7 -15.31 21.03 -3.74
C PRO A 7 -14.42 20.60 -2.54
N LEU A 8 -13.25 20.04 -2.86
CA LEU A 8 -12.19 19.74 -1.89
C LEU A 8 -10.94 20.53 -2.26
N SER A 9 -10.31 21.17 -1.28
CA SER A 9 -9.13 22.00 -1.50
C SER A 9 -7.88 21.18 -1.89
N ALA A 10 -7.83 19.93 -1.46
CA ALA A 10 -6.72 19.02 -1.75
C ALA A 10 -6.97 18.10 -2.96
N GLY A 11 -8.18 18.12 -3.55
CA GLY A 11 -8.59 17.14 -4.55
C GLY A 11 -8.91 15.78 -3.92
N GLY A 12 -9.13 14.74 -4.75
CA GLY A 12 -9.43 13.39 -4.26
C GLY A 12 -10.78 13.27 -3.57
N GLY A 13 -10.81 12.59 -2.44
CA GLY A 13 -11.99 12.40 -1.62
C GLY A 13 -11.72 12.64 -0.13
N MET A 14 -12.74 12.35 0.68
CA MET A 14 -12.66 12.36 2.14
C MET A 14 -13.72 11.44 2.71
N GLU A 15 -13.29 10.51 3.54
CA GLU A 15 -14.04 9.35 4.04
C GLU A 15 -14.83 9.62 5.33
N TYR A 16 -15.39 10.79 5.52
CA TYR A 16 -16.17 11.08 6.72
C TYR A 16 -17.16 9.96 7.07
N PRO A 17 -17.35 9.64 8.35
CA PRO A 17 -18.25 8.56 8.76
C PRO A 17 -19.65 8.68 8.12
N MET A 18 -20.06 7.67 7.39
CA MET A 18 -21.32 7.57 6.66
C MET A 18 -21.51 8.54 5.49
N VAL A 19 -20.55 9.44 5.21
CA VAL A 19 -20.61 10.38 4.10
C VAL A 19 -19.23 10.51 3.43
N ALA A 20 -19.02 9.83 2.32
CA ALA A 20 -17.83 10.05 1.51
C ALA A 20 -18.03 11.30 0.64
N GLN A 21 -17.11 12.23 0.75
CA GLN A 21 -17.08 13.44 -0.08
C GLN A 21 -16.09 13.24 -1.22
N ILE A 22 -16.54 13.47 -2.45
CA ILE A 22 -15.72 13.29 -3.66
C ILE A 22 -15.51 14.66 -4.31
N GLY A 23 -14.26 15.01 -4.56
CA GLY A 23 -13.87 16.18 -5.32
C GLY A 23 -14.25 16.06 -6.80
N TYR A 24 -13.99 17.12 -7.55
CA TYR A 24 -14.21 17.10 -9.01
C TYR A 24 -13.13 16.22 -9.68
N MET A 25 -13.57 15.28 -10.51
CA MET A 25 -12.72 14.43 -11.35
C MET A 25 -12.98 14.73 -12.82
N GLU A 26 -11.91 14.74 -13.63
CA GLU A 26 -12.01 15.09 -15.06
C GLU A 26 -12.61 13.96 -15.89
N ASP A 27 -12.40 12.70 -15.47
CA ASP A 27 -12.85 11.52 -16.18
C ASP A 27 -13.56 10.51 -15.28
N SER A 28 -14.33 9.62 -15.89
CA SER A 28 -15.15 8.64 -15.18
C SER A 28 -14.33 7.54 -14.50
N ALA A 29 -13.15 7.21 -15.00
CA ALA A 29 -12.32 6.18 -14.41
C ALA A 29 -11.68 6.69 -13.11
N SER A 30 -11.15 7.89 -13.11
CA SER A 30 -10.66 8.57 -11.89
C SER A 30 -11.79 8.75 -10.87
N LEU A 31 -12.99 9.11 -11.31
CA LEU A 31 -14.15 9.22 -10.42
C LEU A 31 -14.50 7.88 -9.77
N ASP A 32 -14.53 6.80 -10.54
CA ASP A 32 -14.83 5.45 -10.05
C ASP A 32 -13.79 5.00 -9.01
N LEU A 33 -12.49 5.27 -9.27
CA LEU A 33 -11.42 4.92 -8.34
C LEU A 33 -11.52 5.68 -7.02
N VAL A 34 -11.71 6.99 -7.07
CA VAL A 34 -11.86 7.78 -5.83
C VAL A 34 -13.09 7.32 -5.05
N ILE A 35 -14.21 7.03 -5.73
CA ILE A 35 -15.38 6.48 -5.05
C ILE A 35 -15.07 5.12 -4.41
N ALA A 36 -14.36 4.23 -5.11
CA ALA A 36 -13.98 2.92 -4.57
C ALA A 36 -13.05 3.08 -3.36
N HIS A 37 -12.09 4.00 -3.40
CA HIS A 37 -11.19 4.34 -2.31
C HIS A 37 -11.97 4.82 -1.08
N GLU A 38 -12.78 5.85 -1.23
CA GLU A 38 -13.55 6.42 -0.11
C GLU A 38 -14.58 5.47 0.48
N ILE A 39 -15.13 4.57 -0.33
CA ILE A 39 -16.01 3.50 0.16
C ILE A 39 -15.20 2.46 0.93
N GLY A 40 -13.99 2.14 0.50
CA GLY A 40 -13.07 1.20 1.15
C GLY A 40 -12.81 1.56 2.61
N HIS A 41 -12.66 2.84 2.91
CA HIS A 41 -12.52 3.36 4.27
C HIS A 41 -13.72 3.06 5.19
N THR A 42 -14.86 2.62 4.67
CA THR A 42 -15.94 2.11 5.54
C THR A 42 -15.49 0.91 6.36
N TRP A 43 -14.59 0.09 5.83
CA TRP A 43 -14.01 -1.07 6.52
C TRP A 43 -12.68 -0.72 7.20
N LEU A 44 -11.77 -0.06 6.46
CA LEU A 44 -10.41 0.25 6.88
C LEU A 44 -10.35 1.67 7.45
N TYR A 45 -10.87 1.92 8.57
CA TYR A 45 -11.02 3.13 9.36
C TYR A 45 -12.41 3.16 10.03
N GLY A 46 -13.50 3.02 9.28
CA GLY A 46 -14.84 3.13 9.84
C GLY A 46 -15.22 1.98 10.77
N ILE A 47 -14.94 0.73 10.38
CA ILE A 47 -15.24 -0.48 11.16
C ILE A 47 -14.01 -0.95 11.94
N LEU A 48 -12.84 -0.94 11.32
CA LEU A 48 -11.54 -1.19 11.93
C LEU A 48 -10.92 0.15 12.33
N ALA A 49 -11.37 0.72 13.44
CA ALA A 49 -11.09 2.11 13.83
C ALA A 49 -9.64 2.27 14.32
N ASN A 50 -8.71 2.46 13.39
CA ASN A 50 -7.33 2.83 13.73
C ASN A 50 -7.21 4.31 14.09
N ASN A 51 -6.09 4.66 14.71
CA ASN A 51 -5.72 6.07 14.89
C ASN A 51 -5.04 6.57 13.61
N GLU A 52 -5.82 7.04 12.64
CA GLU A 52 -5.35 7.54 11.36
C GLU A 52 -4.31 8.67 11.50
N ARG A 53 -4.43 9.48 12.54
CA ARG A 53 -3.49 10.57 12.81
C ARG A 53 -2.12 10.09 13.26
N ALA A 54 -2.05 8.93 13.92
CA ALA A 54 -0.79 8.34 14.35
C ALA A 54 -0.25 7.32 13.36
N HIS A 55 -1.14 6.61 12.68
CA HIS A 55 -0.81 5.49 11.80
C HIS A 55 -1.60 5.57 10.48
N PRO A 56 -1.42 6.65 9.67
CA PRO A 56 -2.17 6.83 8.42
C PRO A 56 -1.92 5.69 7.42
N TRP A 57 -0.79 5.02 7.49
CA TRP A 57 -0.47 3.87 6.65
C TRP A 57 -1.40 2.66 6.87
N MET A 58 -2.00 2.52 8.05
CA MET A 58 -2.98 1.47 8.34
C MET A 58 -4.33 1.73 7.69
N ASP A 59 -4.65 2.99 7.50
CA ASP A 59 -5.83 3.46 6.84
C ASP A 59 -5.61 3.49 5.33
N GLU A 60 -4.84 4.43 4.89
CA GLU A 60 -4.58 4.75 3.50
C GLU A 60 -3.83 3.65 2.75
N GLY A 61 -2.83 3.05 3.40
CA GLY A 61 -1.98 2.04 2.78
C GLY A 61 -2.70 0.72 2.53
N LEU A 62 -3.49 0.24 3.51
CA LEU A 62 -4.30 -0.96 3.33
C LEU A 62 -5.39 -0.71 2.28
N ASN A 63 -6.01 0.47 2.34
CA ASN A 63 -7.06 0.85 1.40
C ASN A 63 -6.52 0.99 -0.03
N SER A 64 -5.35 1.60 -0.20
CA SER A 64 -4.68 1.70 -1.51
C SER A 64 -4.32 0.31 -2.09
N PHE A 65 -3.94 -0.65 -1.24
CA PHE A 65 -3.75 -2.02 -1.69
C PHE A 65 -5.06 -2.64 -2.22
N ILE A 66 -6.18 -2.47 -1.51
CA ILE A 66 -7.49 -2.97 -1.95
C ILE A 66 -7.97 -2.26 -3.22
N GLU A 67 -7.77 -0.94 -3.32
CA GLU A 67 -8.03 -0.16 -4.53
C GLU A 67 -7.24 -0.71 -5.73
N ALA A 68 -5.96 -1.05 -5.55
CA ALA A 68 -5.14 -1.64 -6.61
C ALA A 68 -5.71 -2.99 -7.09
N GLN A 69 -6.25 -3.84 -6.18
CA GLN A 69 -6.93 -5.09 -6.56
C GLN A 69 -8.24 -4.81 -7.31
N TYR A 70 -9.02 -3.82 -6.84
CA TYR A 70 -10.22 -3.37 -7.54
C TYR A 70 -9.91 -2.91 -8.96
N THR A 71 -8.92 -2.04 -9.12
CA THR A 71 -8.48 -1.49 -10.41
C THR A 71 -8.02 -2.58 -11.36
N ALA A 72 -7.22 -3.53 -10.87
CA ALA A 72 -6.75 -4.66 -11.67
C ALA A 72 -7.90 -5.50 -12.23
N LYS A 73 -8.98 -5.63 -11.48
CA LYS A 73 -10.14 -6.47 -11.82
C LYS A 73 -11.16 -5.75 -12.70
N TYR A 74 -11.48 -4.51 -12.38
CA TYR A 74 -12.62 -3.81 -12.97
C TYR A 74 -12.23 -2.68 -13.94
N GLN A 75 -10.99 -2.18 -13.85
CA GLN A 75 -10.46 -1.09 -14.65
C GLN A 75 -9.11 -1.44 -15.32
N PRO A 76 -8.99 -2.61 -16.00
CA PRO A 76 -7.69 -3.06 -16.52
C PRO A 76 -7.06 -2.08 -17.51
N ALA A 77 -7.86 -1.40 -18.33
CA ALA A 77 -7.37 -0.39 -19.27
C ALA A 77 -6.80 0.85 -18.55
N TYR A 78 -7.43 1.27 -17.45
CA TYR A 78 -6.93 2.37 -16.63
C TYR A 78 -5.63 1.97 -15.94
N ARG A 79 -5.57 0.77 -15.38
CA ARG A 79 -4.34 0.24 -14.80
C ARG A 79 -3.17 0.26 -15.77
N GLU A 80 -3.40 -0.16 -17.02
CA GLU A 80 -2.37 -0.13 -18.05
C GLU A 80 -1.89 1.28 -18.42
N ALA A 81 -2.76 2.28 -18.29
CA ALA A 81 -2.46 3.66 -18.65
C ALA A 81 -1.82 4.47 -17.52
N TYR A 82 -2.21 4.22 -16.26
CA TYR A 82 -1.92 5.11 -15.12
C TYR A 82 -1.22 4.43 -13.95
N LEU A 83 -1.33 3.10 -13.80
CA LEU A 83 -0.58 2.38 -12.79
C LEU A 83 0.71 1.81 -13.39
N PRO A 84 1.79 1.66 -12.59
CA PRO A 84 3.05 1.14 -13.09
C PRO A 84 2.83 -0.19 -13.81
N ARG A 85 3.15 -0.22 -15.09
CA ARG A 85 3.28 -1.50 -15.80
C ARG A 85 4.37 -2.27 -15.11
N GLU A 86 4.16 -3.57 -14.91
CA GLU A 86 5.24 -4.47 -14.54
C GLU A 86 6.49 -4.08 -15.32
N TYR A 87 7.59 -3.90 -14.64
CA TYR A 87 8.89 -3.33 -15.09
C TYR A 87 9.46 -3.95 -16.37
N THR A 88 8.77 -3.84 -17.48
CA THR A 88 9.20 -4.43 -18.74
C THR A 88 10.01 -3.51 -19.64
N THR A 89 10.03 -2.21 -19.38
CA THR A 89 10.92 -1.31 -20.12
C THR A 89 11.33 -0.10 -19.28
N ARG A 90 12.61 0.25 -19.34
CA ARG A 90 13.26 1.43 -18.75
C ARG A 90 12.63 2.79 -19.12
N ALA A 91 11.66 2.80 -20.04
CA ALA A 91 11.06 3.99 -20.61
C ALA A 91 9.72 4.39 -19.97
N SER A 92 9.18 3.61 -19.05
CA SER A 92 7.88 3.85 -18.44
C SER A 92 7.91 3.91 -16.92
N MET A 93 8.95 4.52 -16.36
CA MET A 93 8.87 4.95 -14.97
C MET A 93 7.78 6.04 -14.90
N ASP A 94 6.70 5.68 -14.24
CA ASP A 94 5.67 6.62 -13.88
C ASP A 94 6.25 7.76 -13.02
N GLN A 95 5.57 8.89 -12.98
CA GLN A 95 6.03 10.05 -12.21
C GLN A 95 6.13 9.72 -10.70
N VAL A 96 5.30 8.80 -10.22
CA VAL A 96 5.30 8.31 -8.84
C VAL A 96 6.58 7.52 -8.55
N ASP A 97 6.95 6.57 -9.42
CA ASP A 97 8.18 5.81 -9.31
C ASP A 97 9.41 6.72 -9.39
N ALA A 98 9.41 7.66 -10.34
CA ALA A 98 10.50 8.63 -10.48
C ALA A 98 10.67 9.49 -9.23
N LEU A 99 9.56 9.94 -8.63
CA LEU A 99 9.61 10.73 -7.40
C LEU A 99 10.04 9.87 -6.20
N GLN A 100 9.56 8.64 -6.09
CA GLN A 100 9.99 7.71 -5.04
C GLN A 100 11.50 7.45 -5.13
N HIS A 101 12.02 7.18 -6.32
CA HIS A 101 13.47 7.05 -6.54
C HIS A 101 14.23 8.32 -6.20
N ALA A 102 13.71 9.50 -6.57
CA ALA A 102 14.35 10.77 -6.22
C ALA A 102 14.41 10.99 -4.70
N LEU A 103 13.34 10.66 -3.98
CA LEU A 103 13.30 10.73 -2.51
C LEU A 103 14.27 9.74 -1.87
N HIS A 104 14.37 8.53 -2.40
CA HIS A 104 15.30 7.51 -1.96
C HIS A 104 16.76 7.96 -2.17
N PHE A 105 17.14 8.37 -3.40
CA PHE A 105 18.49 8.84 -3.70
C PHE A 105 18.90 10.11 -2.94
N SER A 106 17.94 10.96 -2.58
CA SER A 106 18.20 12.13 -1.73
C SER A 106 18.28 11.79 -0.24
N ASN A 107 18.07 10.52 0.12
CA ASN A 107 17.98 10.04 1.51
C ASN A 107 16.89 10.78 2.33
N THR A 108 15.79 11.11 1.67
CA THR A 108 14.65 11.81 2.29
C THR A 108 13.38 10.95 2.38
N LEU A 109 13.41 9.74 1.83
CA LEU A 109 12.31 8.79 1.98
C LEU A 109 12.18 8.39 3.46
N GLN A 110 10.99 8.55 4.00
CA GLN A 110 10.72 8.25 5.40
C GLN A 110 9.87 6.99 5.55
N PRO A 111 10.10 6.19 6.61
CA PRO A 111 9.28 5.03 6.89
C PRO A 111 7.78 5.36 7.03
N PRO A 112 6.88 4.45 6.63
CA PRO A 112 5.44 4.60 6.84
C PRO A 112 5.02 4.91 8.27
N ALA A 113 5.72 4.37 9.27
CA ALA A 113 5.46 4.62 10.69
C ALA A 113 5.96 5.98 11.20
N THR A 114 6.58 6.80 10.35
CA THR A 114 7.01 8.16 10.74
C THR A 114 5.79 9.03 11.01
N SER A 115 5.89 9.87 12.06
CA SER A 115 4.80 10.81 12.41
C SER A 115 4.46 11.73 11.23
N PRO A 116 3.19 11.78 10.81
CA PRO A 116 2.75 12.63 9.69
C PRO A 116 3.07 14.11 9.88
N GLU A 117 3.06 14.58 11.13
CA GLU A 117 3.33 15.98 11.49
C GLU A 117 4.76 16.41 11.14
N SER A 118 5.69 15.47 10.99
CA SER A 118 7.07 15.72 10.61
C SER A 118 7.34 15.60 9.11
N GLN A 119 6.33 15.23 8.31
CA GLN A 119 6.48 14.92 6.89
C GLN A 119 6.08 16.09 5.99
N GLN A 120 6.77 16.23 4.87
CA GLN A 120 6.30 17.04 3.77
C GLN A 120 5.22 16.29 2.97
N GLN A 121 4.37 17.02 2.25
CA GLN A 121 3.23 16.44 1.54
C GLN A 121 3.60 15.26 0.61
N ALA A 122 4.68 15.37 -0.15
CA ALA A 122 5.12 14.28 -1.03
C ALA A 122 5.57 13.05 -0.23
N GLN A 123 6.30 13.24 0.87
CA GLN A 123 6.74 12.16 1.76
C GLN A 123 5.55 11.48 2.43
N TYR A 124 4.56 12.27 2.89
CA TYR A 124 3.33 11.74 3.46
C TYR A 124 2.60 10.83 2.47
N PHE A 125 2.45 11.26 1.21
CA PHE A 125 1.81 10.45 0.17
C PHE A 125 2.52 9.09 0.00
N PHE A 126 3.86 9.08 -0.07
CA PHE A 126 4.60 7.82 -0.19
C PHE A 126 4.51 6.95 1.06
N SER A 127 4.65 7.53 2.24
CA SER A 127 4.66 6.78 3.48
C SER A 127 3.28 6.27 3.90
N ALA A 128 2.22 7.03 3.65
CA ALA A 128 0.87 6.62 4.04
C ALA A 128 0.20 5.70 3.01
N TYR A 129 0.35 5.96 1.71
CA TYR A 129 -0.36 5.26 0.63
C TYR A 129 0.53 4.26 -0.10
N THR A 130 1.61 4.74 -0.72
CA THR A 130 2.35 3.98 -1.72
C THR A 130 3.18 2.85 -1.11
N MET A 131 4.05 3.15 -0.16
CA MET A 131 4.96 2.17 0.42
C MET A 131 4.23 1.02 1.12
N PRO A 132 3.24 1.25 2.00
CA PRO A 132 2.53 0.15 2.63
C PRO A 132 1.79 -0.72 1.61
N ALA A 133 1.15 -0.12 0.61
CA ALA A 133 0.48 -0.87 -0.45
C ALA A 133 1.46 -1.70 -1.31
N GLN A 134 2.63 -1.17 -1.63
CA GLN A 134 3.69 -1.92 -2.33
C GLN A 134 4.17 -3.13 -1.52
N GLY A 135 4.43 -2.95 -0.22
CA GLY A 135 4.83 -4.06 0.64
C GLY A 135 3.75 -5.15 0.74
N LEU A 136 2.46 -4.77 0.82
CA LEU A 136 1.36 -5.74 0.76
C LEU A 136 1.26 -6.44 -0.60
N GLN A 137 1.56 -5.74 -1.70
CA GLN A 137 1.61 -6.35 -3.02
C GLN A 137 2.76 -7.37 -3.13
N MET A 138 3.91 -7.07 -2.55
CA MET A 138 5.03 -8.02 -2.45
C MET A 138 4.65 -9.24 -1.60
N MET A 139 4.05 -9.02 -0.43
CA MET A 139 3.53 -10.07 0.44
C MET A 139 2.55 -10.98 -0.31
N MET A 140 1.64 -10.40 -1.10
CA MET A 140 0.73 -11.18 -1.94
C MET A 140 1.47 -11.99 -3.01
N GLY A 141 2.57 -11.48 -3.55
CA GLY A 141 3.43 -12.22 -4.49
C GLY A 141 4.13 -13.42 -3.86
N MET A 142 4.49 -13.32 -2.58
CA MET A 142 5.18 -14.40 -1.83
C MET A 142 4.19 -15.42 -1.26
N GLU A 143 3.17 -14.98 -0.57
CA GLU A 143 2.22 -15.82 0.16
C GLU A 143 1.04 -16.31 -0.71
N GLY A 144 0.75 -15.58 -1.78
CA GLY A 144 -0.37 -15.86 -2.67
C GLY A 144 -1.68 -15.17 -2.28
N GLU A 145 -2.54 -14.98 -3.28
CA GLU A 145 -3.79 -14.22 -3.16
C GLU A 145 -4.77 -14.80 -2.11
N GLU A 146 -4.87 -16.13 -2.01
CA GLU A 146 -5.79 -16.76 -1.07
C GLU A 146 -5.35 -16.62 0.40
N VAL A 147 -4.03 -16.63 0.63
CA VAL A 147 -3.48 -16.35 1.97
C VAL A 147 -3.71 -14.89 2.34
N MET A 148 -3.46 -13.95 1.44
CA MET A 148 -3.79 -12.53 1.65
C MET A 148 -5.27 -12.32 1.98
N LYS A 149 -6.18 -12.95 1.26
CA LYS A 149 -7.61 -12.89 1.58
C LYS A 149 -7.93 -13.45 2.97
N LYS A 150 -7.24 -14.53 3.37
CA LYS A 150 -7.39 -15.11 4.71
C LYS A 150 -6.92 -14.14 5.79
N MET A 151 -5.76 -13.49 5.60
CA MET A 151 -5.22 -12.48 6.51
C MET A 151 -6.21 -11.33 6.74
N PHE A 152 -6.70 -10.71 5.66
CA PHE A 152 -7.66 -9.61 5.77
C PHE A 152 -8.98 -10.05 6.41
N ARG A 153 -9.49 -11.24 6.09
CA ARG A 153 -10.72 -11.78 6.71
C ARG A 153 -10.52 -12.05 8.21
N GLN A 154 -9.38 -12.60 8.60
CA GLN A 154 -9.04 -12.84 10.00
C GLN A 154 -8.97 -11.52 10.77
N TYR A 155 -8.20 -10.55 10.25
CA TYR A 155 -8.07 -9.23 10.86
C TYR A 155 -9.43 -8.55 11.06
N PHE A 156 -10.29 -8.59 10.04
CA PHE A 156 -11.65 -8.05 10.14
C PHE A 156 -12.50 -8.81 11.16
N ALA A 157 -12.49 -10.13 11.13
CA ALA A 157 -13.29 -10.95 12.03
C ALA A 157 -12.93 -10.73 13.51
N ASP A 158 -11.65 -10.60 13.80
CA ASP A 158 -11.13 -10.45 15.16
C ASP A 158 -11.37 -9.05 15.74
N HIS A 159 -11.37 -8.02 14.87
CA HIS A 159 -11.25 -6.64 15.33
C HIS A 159 -12.36 -5.70 14.84
N GLN A 160 -13.38 -6.20 14.12
CA GLN A 160 -14.48 -5.33 13.67
C GLN A 160 -15.14 -4.60 14.84
N PHE A 161 -15.47 -3.34 14.63
CA PHE A 161 -16.06 -2.42 15.61
C PHE A 161 -15.22 -2.18 16.86
N SER A 162 -13.89 -2.28 16.72
CA SER A 162 -12.95 -1.96 17.79
C SER A 162 -11.87 -0.99 17.33
N HIS A 163 -11.15 -0.40 18.30
CA HIS A 163 -9.98 0.40 18.02
C HIS A 163 -8.76 -0.51 17.82
N VAL A 164 -8.19 -0.44 16.63
CA VAL A 164 -7.06 -1.28 16.22
C VAL A 164 -5.73 -0.53 16.26
N THR A 165 -4.66 -1.30 16.44
CA THR A 165 -3.27 -0.82 16.44
C THR A 165 -2.44 -1.60 15.44
N PRO A 166 -1.21 -1.14 15.08
CA PRO A 166 -0.29 -1.95 14.28
C PRO A 166 -0.09 -3.38 14.78
N ALA A 167 -0.02 -3.58 16.11
CA ALA A 167 0.13 -4.90 16.69
C ALA A 167 -1.08 -5.82 16.48
N HIS A 168 -2.30 -5.28 16.45
CA HIS A 168 -3.48 -6.08 16.09
C HIS A 168 -3.42 -6.56 14.65
N LEU A 169 -2.97 -5.70 13.73
CA LEU A 169 -2.84 -6.04 12.32
C LEU A 169 -1.75 -7.12 12.12
N SER A 170 -0.53 -6.92 12.67
CA SER A 170 0.57 -7.87 12.52
C SER A 170 0.21 -9.24 13.09
N ASN A 171 -0.31 -9.29 14.32
CA ASN A 171 -0.69 -10.54 14.97
C ASN A 171 -1.77 -11.31 14.18
N SER A 172 -2.79 -10.62 13.65
CA SER A 172 -3.84 -11.28 12.86
C SER A 172 -3.30 -11.81 11.54
N PHE A 173 -2.40 -11.07 10.90
CA PHE A 173 -1.81 -11.47 9.63
C PHE A 173 -0.87 -12.68 9.82
N GLU A 174 0.05 -12.63 10.79
CA GLU A 174 0.97 -13.71 11.12
C GLU A 174 0.25 -15.00 11.54
N GLN A 175 -0.80 -14.88 12.36
CA GLN A 175 -1.64 -16.02 12.71
C GLN A 175 -2.38 -16.60 11.49
N ALA A 176 -2.83 -15.75 10.57
CA ALA A 176 -3.56 -16.22 9.39
C ALA A 176 -2.65 -16.95 8.39
N CYS A 177 -1.42 -16.48 8.17
CA CYS A 177 -0.48 -17.15 7.26
C CYS A 177 0.29 -18.29 7.92
N ASP A 178 0.41 -18.30 9.24
CA ASP A 178 1.35 -19.14 9.98
C ASP A 178 2.81 -18.86 9.56
N CYS A 179 3.14 -17.58 9.40
CA CYS A 179 4.42 -17.10 8.87
C CYS A 179 4.92 -15.88 9.65
N ASP A 180 6.23 -15.58 9.54
CA ASP A 180 6.87 -14.39 10.09
C ASP A 180 6.78 -13.23 9.07
N LEU A 181 6.16 -12.12 9.47
CA LEU A 181 6.01 -10.92 8.68
C LEU A 181 6.84 -9.74 9.21
N SER A 182 7.86 -10.01 10.02
CA SER A 182 8.76 -8.99 10.57
C SER A 182 9.44 -8.15 9.48
N TRP A 183 9.75 -8.74 8.32
CA TRP A 183 10.28 -8.00 7.16
C TRP A 183 9.36 -6.85 6.74
N TYR A 184 8.03 -7.07 6.77
CA TYR A 184 7.06 -6.05 6.41
C TYR A 184 6.84 -5.06 7.54
N PHE A 185 6.45 -5.54 8.73
CA PHE A 185 6.07 -4.65 9.83
C PHE A 185 7.28 -3.91 10.40
N ASP A 186 8.37 -4.61 10.67
CA ASP A 186 9.56 -3.99 11.26
C ASP A 186 10.47 -3.40 10.17
N GLY A 187 10.83 -4.20 9.18
CA GLY A 187 11.75 -3.77 8.11
C GLY A 187 11.17 -2.69 7.20
N TRP A 188 9.98 -2.91 6.65
CA TRP A 188 9.41 -2.01 5.65
C TRP A 188 8.63 -0.84 6.25
N ILE A 189 7.76 -1.09 7.22
CA ILE A 189 6.89 -0.07 7.83
C ILE A 189 7.65 0.83 8.81
N HIS A 190 8.49 0.26 9.70
CA HIS A 190 9.21 1.03 10.70
C HIS A 190 10.55 1.59 10.24
N HIS A 191 11.26 0.90 9.34
CA HIS A 191 12.63 1.28 8.96
C HIS A 191 12.80 1.66 7.49
N ALA A 192 11.80 1.42 6.60
CA ALA A 192 11.90 1.59 5.14
C ALA A 192 13.16 0.92 4.59
N HIS A 193 13.42 -0.32 5.01
CA HIS A 193 14.60 -1.09 4.59
C HIS A 193 14.66 -1.22 3.07
N GLU A 194 15.84 -0.94 2.53
CA GLU A 194 16.10 -1.06 1.11
C GLU A 194 16.24 -2.54 0.71
N ILE A 195 15.62 -2.89 -0.41
CA ILE A 195 15.74 -4.20 -1.03
C ILE A 195 16.81 -4.13 -2.11
N ASP A 196 17.96 -4.77 -1.88
CA ASP A 196 19.08 -4.80 -2.84
C ASP A 196 19.53 -6.24 -3.10
N TYR A 197 18.84 -6.94 -4.02
CA TYR A 197 19.25 -8.25 -4.48
C TYR A 197 20.10 -8.15 -5.74
N ARG A 198 21.26 -8.81 -5.74
CA ARG A 198 22.15 -8.86 -6.89
C ARG A 198 22.39 -10.30 -7.32
N ILE A 199 22.50 -10.51 -8.64
CA ILE A 199 22.92 -11.79 -9.16
C ILE A 199 24.42 -11.95 -8.88
N SER A 200 24.78 -12.95 -8.06
CA SER A 200 26.16 -13.28 -7.75
C SER A 200 26.74 -14.36 -8.66
N HIS A 201 25.88 -15.26 -9.15
CA HIS A 201 26.28 -16.34 -10.03
C HIS A 201 25.15 -16.73 -10.98
N PHE A 202 25.52 -17.12 -12.20
CA PHE A 202 24.60 -17.66 -13.21
C PHE A 202 25.21 -18.90 -13.85
N ASP A 203 24.63 -20.06 -13.59
CA ASP A 203 25.00 -21.35 -14.20
C ASP A 203 24.07 -21.67 -15.38
N ARG A 204 24.59 -21.55 -16.61
CA ARG A 204 23.82 -21.79 -17.82
C ARG A 204 23.49 -23.26 -18.02
N GLU A 205 24.35 -24.17 -17.59
CA GLU A 205 24.17 -25.61 -17.79
C GLU A 205 23.09 -26.14 -16.85
N LYS A 206 23.11 -25.72 -15.61
CA LYS A 206 22.10 -26.08 -14.59
C LYS A 206 20.85 -25.23 -14.64
N LYS A 207 20.86 -24.11 -15.39
CA LYS A 207 19.79 -23.09 -15.41
C LYS A 207 19.50 -22.52 -14.01
N GLU A 208 20.55 -22.31 -13.22
CA GLU A 208 20.49 -21.79 -11.86
C GLU A 208 20.99 -20.35 -11.81
N VAL A 209 20.30 -19.53 -11.00
CA VAL A 209 20.71 -18.16 -10.68
C VAL A 209 20.84 -18.04 -9.17
N THR A 210 21.97 -17.54 -8.70
CA THR A 210 22.18 -17.25 -7.28
C THR A 210 22.06 -15.76 -7.07
N PHE A 211 21.15 -15.37 -6.17
CA PHE A 211 20.98 -14.01 -5.70
C PHE A 211 21.67 -13.84 -4.34
N VAL A 212 22.19 -12.66 -4.10
CA VAL A 212 22.71 -12.24 -2.79
C VAL A 212 22.00 -10.95 -2.40
N ASN A 213 21.45 -10.94 -1.20
CA ASN A 213 20.88 -9.73 -0.61
C ASN A 213 22.02 -8.85 -0.08
N HIS A 214 22.11 -7.61 -0.54
CA HIS A 214 23.04 -6.58 -0.06
C HIS A 214 22.33 -5.49 0.75
N GLY A 215 20.99 -5.48 0.71
CA GLY A 215 20.17 -4.55 1.47
C GLY A 215 19.92 -5.04 2.90
N PRO A 216 19.41 -4.17 3.77
CA PRO A 216 19.01 -4.51 5.13
C PRO A 216 17.66 -5.25 5.22
N ALA A 217 16.88 -5.28 4.13
CA ALA A 217 15.61 -6.01 4.10
C ALA A 217 15.88 -7.50 4.01
N ASP A 218 15.43 -8.25 5.01
CA ASP A 218 15.52 -9.72 5.07
C ASP A 218 14.18 -10.30 4.61
N ILE A 219 14.07 -10.54 3.31
CA ILE A 219 12.85 -11.01 2.63
C ILE A 219 13.12 -12.38 2.01
#